data_857ccfe18f476047b1b74c2e30a03665
#
_entry.id   857ccfe18f476047b1b74c2e30a03665
#
_cell.length_a   1.000
_cell.length_b   1.000
_cell.length_c   1.000
_cell.angle_alpha   90.00
_cell.angle_beta   90.00
_cell.angle_gamma   90.00
#
_symmetry.space_group_name_H-M   'P 1'
#
loop_
_entity.id
_entity.type
_entity.pdbx_description
1 polymer ?
#
loop_
_entity_poly.entity_id
_entity_poly.type
_entity_poly.pdbx_seq_one_letter_code
_entity_poly.pdbx_strand_id
1 'polypeptide(L)'
;MTAEIKNYKFKIRVGLRELLAFNFRLNVVHDFISSVETGNSPVTEPAKPAPDSDGFLFKDKKISQPMQKLKIGKLIRYIPHFYNHCYINLNTSFDEYKKKFSSKSLSTIKRKINKCKKDGEVDFREYRAAADIKPFFDIALPLSQLTYQEKLLDAGLPSDEDFLTKSIELASNDNLRAYILFIEGKAAAYLYCPVKNGVLLYSYLGYHPDYAQMSAGTVLQWLALERIFAEEKFSLFDFTEGE
;
A
#
# COMPACT_ATOMS: atom_id res chain seq x y z
N MET A 1 -1.43 -20.13 10.98
CA MET A 1 -1.05 -18.70 10.84
C MET A 1 0.07 -18.41 11.82
N THR A 2 1.28 -18.15 11.36
CA THR A 2 2.37 -17.67 12.20
C THR A 2 2.05 -16.22 12.56
N ALA A 3 1.81 -15.96 13.85
CA ALA A 3 1.54 -14.62 14.35
C ALA A 3 2.81 -13.77 14.19
N GLU A 4 2.74 -12.71 13.39
CA GLU A 4 3.84 -11.77 13.25
C GLU A 4 3.89 -10.89 14.49
N ILE A 5 4.98 -10.96 15.27
CA ILE A 5 5.17 -10.09 16.43
C ILE A 5 6.01 -8.90 16.03
N LYS A 6 5.50 -7.69 16.26
CA LYS A 6 6.21 -6.43 16.01
C LYS A 6 6.33 -5.57 17.26
N ASN A 7 7.44 -4.83 17.36
CA ASN A 7 7.61 -3.81 18.38
C ASN A 7 6.90 -2.54 17.95
N TYR A 8 6.01 -2.04 18.82
CA TYR A 8 5.30 -0.78 18.63
C TYR A 8 5.68 0.20 19.72
N LYS A 9 6.09 1.40 19.30
CA LYS A 9 6.37 2.52 20.21
C LYS A 9 5.15 3.43 20.29
N PHE A 10 4.43 3.35 21.38
CA PHE A 10 3.34 4.29 21.68
C PHE A 10 3.89 5.55 22.28
N LYS A 11 3.49 6.69 21.74
CA LYS A 11 3.95 8.01 22.18
C LYS A 11 2.77 8.83 22.66
N ILE A 12 2.84 9.34 23.88
CA ILE A 12 1.91 10.35 24.39
C ILE A 12 2.54 11.71 24.11
N ARG A 13 1.84 12.54 23.33
CA ARG A 13 2.29 13.87 22.93
C ARG A 13 1.30 14.94 23.38
N VAL A 14 1.83 16.11 23.72
CA VAL A 14 1.05 17.34 23.85
C VAL A 14 1.63 18.36 22.87
N GLY A 15 0.88 18.65 21.83
CA GLY A 15 1.39 19.36 20.65
C GLY A 15 2.54 18.58 20.00
N LEU A 16 3.68 19.23 19.80
CA LEU A 16 4.89 18.62 19.23
C LEU A 16 5.79 17.93 20.27
N ARG A 17 5.49 18.07 21.58
CA ARG A 17 6.31 17.48 22.64
C ARG A 17 5.87 16.06 22.97
N GLU A 18 6.82 15.12 22.87
CA GLU A 18 6.68 13.76 23.37
C GLU A 18 6.85 13.78 24.89
N LEU A 19 5.80 13.39 25.64
CA LEU A 19 5.81 13.33 27.10
C LEU A 19 6.24 11.97 27.61
N LEU A 20 5.71 10.90 27.00
CA LEU A 20 5.96 9.52 27.38
C LEU A 20 5.99 8.64 26.15
N ALA A 21 6.80 7.59 26.17
CA ALA A 21 6.83 6.55 25.17
C ALA A 21 6.82 5.16 25.83
N PHE A 22 6.00 4.28 25.29
CA PHE A 22 5.90 2.89 25.73
C PHE A 22 6.21 1.98 24.55
N ASN A 23 7.00 0.93 24.76
CA ASN A 23 7.25 -0.07 23.77
C ASN A 23 6.39 -1.31 24.09
N PHE A 24 5.63 -1.77 23.10
CA PHE A 24 4.81 -2.97 23.20
C PHE A 24 5.22 -3.96 22.11
N ARG A 25 5.32 -5.23 22.48
CA ARG A 25 5.44 -6.35 21.55
C ARG A 25 4.04 -6.86 21.23
N LEU A 26 3.56 -6.56 20.02
CA LEU A 26 2.19 -6.85 19.64
C LEU A 26 2.11 -7.92 18.54
N ASN A 27 1.19 -8.86 18.69
CA ASN A 27 0.79 -9.76 17.61
C ASN A 27 0.00 -8.95 16.57
N VAL A 28 0.51 -8.86 15.35
CA VAL A 28 -0.16 -8.14 14.27
C VAL A 28 -1.17 -9.07 13.59
N VAL A 29 -2.42 -8.61 13.54
CA VAL A 29 -3.54 -9.28 12.86
C VAL A 29 -4.05 -8.35 11.77
N HIS A 30 -3.96 -8.80 10.52
CA HIS A 30 -4.57 -8.11 9.36
C HIS A 30 -5.99 -8.64 9.17
N ASP A 31 -6.97 -7.98 9.78
CA ASP A 31 -8.35 -8.47 9.83
C ASP A 31 -9.02 -8.44 8.45
N PHE A 32 -8.85 -7.34 7.69
CA PHE A 32 -9.45 -7.18 6.36
C PHE A 32 -8.94 -8.23 5.36
N ILE A 33 -7.63 -8.41 5.26
CA ILE A 33 -7.03 -9.38 4.33
C ILE A 33 -7.47 -10.81 4.68
N SER A 34 -7.53 -11.14 5.98
CA SER A 34 -7.98 -12.44 6.44
C SER A 34 -9.47 -12.68 6.15
N SER A 35 -10.31 -11.65 6.24
CA SER A 35 -11.75 -11.75 5.92
C SER A 35 -12.02 -11.95 4.44
N VAL A 36 -11.19 -11.37 3.56
CA VAL A 36 -11.26 -11.56 2.11
C VAL A 36 -10.93 -13.01 1.72
N GLU A 37 -9.91 -13.58 2.38
CA GLU A 37 -9.46 -14.95 2.10
C GLU A 37 -10.51 -16.00 2.51
N THR A 38 -11.19 -15.81 3.63
CA THR A 38 -12.10 -16.82 4.19
C THR A 38 -13.55 -16.66 3.73
N GLY A 39 -13.91 -15.54 3.10
CA GLY A 39 -15.30 -15.21 2.76
C GLY A 39 -16.22 -15.09 3.99
N ASN A 40 -15.66 -15.15 5.18
CA ASN A 40 -16.37 -15.21 6.45
C ASN A 40 -16.05 -14.05 7.39
N SER A 41 -16.89 -13.92 8.39
CA SER A 41 -16.88 -12.95 9.48
C SER A 41 -15.49 -12.59 10.03
N PRO A 42 -15.37 -11.39 10.61
CA PRO A 42 -14.13 -10.88 11.17
C PRO A 42 -13.45 -11.91 12.09
N VAL A 43 -12.12 -11.93 12.06
CA VAL A 43 -11.31 -12.78 12.93
C VAL A 43 -11.85 -12.68 14.35
N THR A 44 -12.28 -13.80 14.91
CA THR A 44 -12.68 -13.89 16.33
C THR A 44 -11.52 -13.39 17.16
N GLU A 45 -11.75 -12.43 18.04
CA GLU A 45 -10.70 -11.85 18.88
C GLU A 45 -10.02 -12.99 19.65
N PRO A 46 -8.72 -13.23 19.48
CA PRO A 46 -8.04 -14.31 20.17
C PRO A 46 -8.06 -14.04 21.67
N ALA A 47 -8.40 -15.08 22.44
CA ALA A 47 -8.62 -14.95 23.88
C ALA A 47 -7.35 -14.62 24.68
N LYS A 48 -6.17 -14.95 24.15
CA LYS A 48 -4.88 -14.70 24.81
C LYS A 48 -3.80 -14.33 23.80
N PRO A 49 -2.97 -13.31 24.10
CA PRO A 49 -1.79 -13.02 23.31
C PRO A 49 -0.76 -14.16 23.42
N ALA A 50 0.16 -14.24 22.44
CA ALA A 50 1.27 -15.19 22.52
C ALA A 50 2.10 -14.94 23.79
N PRO A 51 2.79 -15.96 24.33
CA PRO A 51 3.53 -15.84 25.59
C PRO A 51 4.51 -14.66 25.62
N ASP A 52 5.09 -14.32 24.48
CA ASP A 52 6.11 -13.27 24.35
C ASP A 52 5.54 -11.94 23.84
N SER A 53 4.23 -11.71 23.93
CA SER A 53 3.61 -10.46 23.48
C SER A 53 2.74 -9.82 24.55
N ASP A 54 2.68 -8.49 24.51
CA ASP A 54 1.90 -7.67 25.44
C ASP A 54 0.41 -7.58 25.04
N GLY A 55 0.09 -7.98 23.80
CA GLY A 55 -1.26 -7.88 23.27
C GLY A 55 -1.36 -8.07 21.76
N PHE A 56 -2.41 -7.50 21.18
CA PHE A 56 -2.69 -7.58 19.74
C PHE A 56 -2.74 -6.20 19.11
N LEU A 57 -2.31 -6.12 17.86
CA LEU A 57 -2.58 -4.99 16.96
C LEU A 57 -3.43 -5.48 15.80
N PHE A 58 -4.71 -5.14 15.82
CA PHE A 58 -5.59 -5.34 14.68
C PHE A 58 -5.40 -4.18 13.71
N LYS A 59 -4.95 -4.48 12.50
CA LYS A 59 -4.96 -3.56 11.39
C LYS A 59 -6.20 -3.79 10.55
N ASP A 60 -6.79 -2.68 10.07
CA ASP A 60 -7.90 -2.68 9.12
C ASP A 60 -9.16 -3.41 9.62
N LYS A 61 -9.37 -3.42 10.94
CA LYS A 61 -10.56 -4.03 11.53
C LYS A 61 -11.80 -3.19 11.27
N LYS A 62 -12.78 -3.77 10.55
CA LYS A 62 -14.08 -3.12 10.36
C LYS A 62 -14.81 -3.00 11.69
N ILE A 63 -15.24 -1.79 12.01
CA ILE A 63 -16.04 -1.50 13.21
C ILE A 63 -17.31 -0.77 12.82
N SER A 64 -18.43 -1.12 13.46
CA SER A 64 -19.73 -0.51 13.20
C SER A 64 -19.97 0.79 13.98
N GLN A 65 -19.31 0.93 15.14
CA GLN A 65 -19.41 2.12 15.99
C GLN A 65 -18.02 2.44 16.59
N PRO A 66 -17.63 3.73 16.59
CA PRO A 66 -16.38 4.15 17.20
C PRO A 66 -16.50 4.05 18.74
N MET A 67 -15.96 2.98 19.30
CA MET A 67 -15.79 2.85 20.76
C MET A 67 -14.33 3.07 21.11
N GLN A 68 -14.02 4.18 21.79
CA GLN A 68 -12.64 4.55 22.11
C GLN A 68 -11.98 3.63 23.12
N LYS A 69 -12.72 3.10 24.07
CA LYS A 69 -12.16 2.23 25.13
C LYS A 69 -13.15 1.18 25.56
N LEU A 70 -12.75 -0.09 25.53
CA LEU A 70 -13.52 -1.21 26.05
C LEU A 70 -12.62 -2.15 26.81
N LYS A 71 -13.00 -2.54 28.03
CA LYS A 71 -12.34 -3.58 28.80
C LYS A 71 -12.89 -4.95 28.37
N ILE A 72 -12.00 -5.84 27.93
CA ILE A 72 -12.34 -7.22 27.54
C ILE A 72 -11.52 -8.16 28.44
N GLY A 73 -12.13 -8.68 29.48
CA GLY A 73 -11.42 -9.48 30.47
C GLY A 73 -10.27 -8.71 31.12
N LYS A 74 -9.04 -9.19 30.94
CA LYS A 74 -7.81 -8.51 31.40
C LYS A 74 -7.22 -7.53 30.38
N LEU A 75 -7.75 -7.47 29.16
CA LEU A 75 -7.27 -6.60 28.09
C LEU A 75 -8.07 -5.32 28.03
N ILE A 76 -7.44 -4.28 27.52
CA ILE A 76 -8.07 -3.00 27.20
C ILE A 76 -7.99 -2.84 25.69
N ARG A 77 -9.15 -2.73 25.02
CA ARG A 77 -9.20 -2.31 23.63
C ARG A 77 -9.05 -0.79 23.55
N TYR A 78 -8.08 -0.37 22.76
CA TYR A 78 -7.87 1.03 22.42
C TYR A 78 -7.83 1.18 20.91
N ILE A 79 -8.56 2.15 20.36
CA ILE A 79 -8.59 2.46 18.93
C ILE A 79 -7.93 3.82 18.74
N PRO A 80 -6.65 3.82 18.30
CA PRO A 80 -5.89 5.07 18.17
C PRO A 80 -6.32 5.90 16.98
N HIS A 81 -6.86 5.26 15.95
CA HIS A 81 -7.18 5.91 14.69
C HIS A 81 -8.38 5.26 14.01
N PHE A 82 -9.22 6.09 13.38
CA PHE A 82 -10.34 5.68 12.53
C PHE A 82 -10.14 6.27 11.14
N TYR A 83 -10.34 5.46 10.13
CA TYR A 83 -10.20 5.88 8.74
C TYR A 83 -11.17 5.11 7.84
N ASN A 84 -11.42 5.66 6.66
CA ASN A 84 -12.12 4.95 5.61
C ASN A 84 -11.14 3.99 4.93
N HIS A 85 -11.48 2.72 4.89
CA HIS A 85 -10.69 1.73 4.16
C HIS A 85 -11.06 1.79 2.68
N CYS A 86 -10.10 2.14 1.83
CA CYS A 86 -10.31 2.31 0.40
C CYS A 86 -9.69 1.17 -0.38
N TYR A 87 -10.48 0.52 -1.25
CA TYR A 87 -9.99 -0.56 -2.10
C TYR A 87 -10.74 -0.63 -3.43
N ILE A 88 -10.11 -1.27 -4.43
CA ILE A 88 -10.72 -1.62 -5.70
C ILE A 88 -10.99 -3.13 -5.72
N ASN A 89 -12.24 -3.52 -6.00
CA ASN A 89 -12.57 -4.92 -6.27
C ASN A 89 -12.07 -5.28 -7.68
N LEU A 90 -11.18 -6.25 -7.76
CA LEU A 90 -10.58 -6.75 -9.00
C LEU A 90 -11.32 -7.98 -9.56
N ASN A 91 -12.30 -8.55 -8.83
CA ASN A 91 -13.17 -9.64 -9.30
C ASN A 91 -14.21 -9.15 -10.33
N THR A 92 -13.82 -8.21 -11.17
CA THR A 92 -14.64 -7.62 -12.23
C THR A 92 -13.73 -7.21 -13.38
N SER A 93 -14.26 -6.84 -14.53
CA SER A 93 -13.44 -6.36 -15.64
C SER A 93 -13.01 -4.90 -15.43
N PHE A 94 -11.92 -4.51 -16.10
CA PHE A 94 -11.49 -3.10 -16.11
C PHE A 94 -12.55 -2.19 -16.74
N ASP A 95 -13.33 -2.71 -17.70
CA ASP A 95 -14.43 -1.98 -18.31
C ASP A 95 -15.58 -1.72 -17.32
N GLU A 96 -15.93 -2.70 -16.49
CA GLU A 96 -16.89 -2.50 -15.41
C GLU A 96 -16.37 -1.53 -14.35
N TYR A 97 -15.09 -1.61 -14.01
CA TYR A 97 -14.46 -0.64 -13.10
C TYR A 97 -14.54 0.78 -13.66
N LYS A 98 -14.27 0.98 -14.96
CA LYS A 98 -14.37 2.29 -15.63
C LYS A 98 -15.78 2.89 -15.54
N LYS A 99 -16.85 2.08 -15.55
CA LYS A 99 -18.24 2.57 -15.43
C LYS A 99 -18.53 3.28 -14.10
N LYS A 100 -17.71 3.09 -13.06
CA LYS A 100 -17.83 3.82 -11.78
C LYS A 100 -17.44 5.29 -11.89
N PHE A 101 -16.76 5.68 -12.95
CA PHE A 101 -16.30 7.04 -13.16
C PHE A 101 -17.27 7.81 -14.06
N SER A 102 -17.39 9.12 -13.79
CA SER A 102 -18.09 10.00 -14.71
C SER A 102 -17.33 10.11 -16.05
N SER A 103 -18.05 10.41 -17.14
CA SER A 103 -17.43 10.67 -18.46
C SER A 103 -16.38 11.78 -18.40
N LYS A 104 -16.60 12.79 -17.54
CA LYS A 104 -15.64 13.88 -17.29
C LYS A 104 -14.35 13.37 -16.65
N SER A 105 -14.46 12.48 -15.66
CA SER A 105 -13.29 11.88 -15.00
C SER A 105 -12.47 11.04 -15.97
N LEU A 106 -13.11 10.17 -16.74
CA LEU A 106 -12.45 9.33 -17.75
C LEU A 106 -11.79 10.19 -18.84
N SER A 107 -12.46 11.22 -19.31
CA SER A 107 -11.89 12.18 -20.28
C SER A 107 -10.66 12.88 -19.69
N THR A 108 -10.70 13.23 -18.40
CA THR A 108 -9.55 13.86 -17.72
C THR A 108 -8.35 12.91 -17.65
N ILE A 109 -8.57 11.63 -17.30
CA ILE A 109 -7.51 10.62 -17.26
C ILE A 109 -6.93 10.41 -18.67
N LYS A 110 -7.79 10.24 -19.68
CA LYS A 110 -7.35 10.09 -21.08
C LYS A 110 -6.52 11.29 -21.55
N ARG A 111 -6.92 12.52 -21.17
CA ARG A 111 -6.18 13.74 -21.47
C ARG A 111 -4.80 13.75 -20.82
N LYS A 112 -4.69 13.31 -19.55
CA LYS A 112 -3.40 13.20 -18.85
C LYS A 112 -2.46 12.21 -19.53
N ILE A 113 -2.96 11.03 -19.89
CA ILE A 113 -2.19 10.01 -20.63
C ILE A 113 -1.73 10.57 -21.99
N ASN A 114 -2.63 11.20 -22.74
CA ASN A 114 -2.31 11.79 -24.04
C ASN A 114 -1.31 12.94 -23.91
N LYS A 115 -1.38 13.72 -22.81
CA LYS A 115 -0.40 14.79 -22.55
C LYS A 115 1.00 14.20 -22.36
N CYS A 116 1.14 13.17 -21.53
CA CYS A 116 2.42 12.50 -21.36
C CYS A 116 2.98 11.97 -22.70
N LYS A 117 2.12 11.36 -23.54
CA LYS A 117 2.51 10.85 -24.87
C LYS A 117 2.86 11.94 -25.88
N LYS A 118 2.27 13.13 -25.76
CA LYS A 118 2.54 14.24 -26.67
C LYS A 118 3.85 14.95 -26.33
N ASP A 119 4.15 15.03 -25.03
CA ASP A 119 5.34 15.72 -24.53
C ASP A 119 6.59 14.82 -24.59
N GLY A 120 6.46 13.54 -25.05
CA GLY A 120 7.58 12.63 -25.28
C GLY A 120 7.17 11.15 -25.38
N GLU A 121 8.14 10.30 -25.65
CA GLU A 121 7.94 8.86 -25.63
C GLU A 121 7.62 8.38 -24.20
N VAL A 122 6.49 7.68 -24.03
CA VAL A 122 6.06 7.10 -22.76
C VAL A 122 6.33 5.62 -22.79
N ASP A 123 7.17 5.16 -21.84
CA ASP A 123 7.47 3.76 -21.64
C ASP A 123 6.98 3.33 -20.24
N PHE A 124 6.12 2.34 -20.19
CA PHE A 124 5.57 1.76 -18.97
C PHE A 124 6.18 0.38 -18.77
N ARG A 125 6.97 0.23 -17.71
CA ARG A 125 7.66 -1.02 -17.43
C ARG A 125 7.13 -1.67 -16.16
N GLU A 126 6.93 -2.98 -16.25
CA GLU A 126 6.62 -3.88 -15.13
C GLU A 126 7.89 -4.59 -14.68
N TYR A 127 8.06 -4.70 -13.35
CA TYR A 127 9.13 -5.40 -12.67
C TYR A 127 8.49 -6.44 -11.75
N ARG A 128 8.67 -7.71 -12.10
CA ARG A 128 7.92 -8.80 -11.48
C ARG A 128 8.80 -9.98 -11.07
N ALA A 129 9.80 -10.33 -11.87
CA ALA A 129 10.69 -11.43 -11.57
C ALA A 129 11.73 -11.02 -10.50
N ALA A 130 12.26 -11.98 -9.75
CA ALA A 130 13.30 -11.73 -8.75
C ALA A 130 14.49 -10.95 -9.31
N ALA A 131 14.89 -11.25 -10.55
CA ALA A 131 15.99 -10.56 -11.24
C ALA A 131 15.69 -9.09 -11.58
N ASP A 132 14.41 -8.71 -11.66
CA ASP A 132 13.96 -7.36 -12.00
C ASP A 132 14.03 -6.41 -10.79
N ILE A 133 14.03 -6.96 -9.56
CA ILE A 133 13.82 -6.18 -8.36
C ILE A 133 14.98 -5.24 -8.08
N LYS A 134 16.21 -5.72 -8.18
CA LYS A 134 17.37 -4.83 -8.01
C LYS A 134 17.40 -3.71 -9.05
N PRO A 135 17.23 -3.95 -10.37
CA PRO A 135 17.06 -2.91 -11.38
C PRO A 135 15.93 -1.91 -11.07
N PHE A 136 14.78 -2.39 -10.55
CA PHE A 136 13.71 -1.51 -10.09
C PHE A 136 14.18 -0.57 -8.99
N PHE A 137 14.84 -1.09 -7.94
CA PHE A 137 15.32 -0.30 -6.81
C PHE A 137 16.39 0.71 -7.23
N ASP A 138 17.30 0.32 -8.13
CA ASP A 138 18.35 1.21 -8.65
C ASP A 138 17.76 2.47 -9.32
N ILE A 139 16.53 2.38 -9.86
CA ILE A 139 15.81 3.50 -10.49
C ILE A 139 14.84 4.17 -9.51
N ALA A 140 14.09 3.40 -8.72
CA ALA A 140 13.02 3.92 -7.87
C ALA A 140 13.54 4.63 -6.63
N LEU A 141 14.68 4.18 -6.03
CA LEU A 141 15.24 4.80 -4.84
C LEU A 141 15.67 6.26 -5.07
N PRO A 142 16.47 6.60 -6.09
CA PRO A 142 16.79 8.00 -6.39
C PRO A 142 15.54 8.85 -6.62
N LEU A 143 14.52 8.27 -7.29
CA LEU A 143 13.27 8.96 -7.54
C LEU A 143 12.48 9.18 -6.25
N SER A 144 12.45 8.18 -5.34
CA SER A 144 11.79 8.28 -4.03
C SER A 144 12.36 9.42 -3.20
N GLN A 145 13.68 9.57 -3.16
CA GLN A 145 14.37 10.62 -2.41
C GLN A 145 14.02 12.04 -2.87
N LEU A 146 13.52 12.21 -4.10
CA LEU A 146 13.06 13.50 -4.61
C LEU A 146 11.62 13.82 -4.20
N THR A 147 10.87 12.84 -3.71
CA THR A 147 9.45 13.01 -3.40
C THR A 147 9.22 13.84 -2.14
N TYR A 148 8.05 14.48 -2.08
CA TYR A 148 7.61 15.23 -0.90
C TYR A 148 7.42 14.32 0.33
N GLN A 149 6.93 13.10 0.11
CA GLN A 149 6.68 12.12 1.17
C GLN A 149 7.97 11.72 1.89
N GLU A 150 9.05 11.48 1.13
CA GLU A 150 10.36 11.20 1.73
C GLU A 150 10.88 12.39 2.51
N LYS A 151 10.86 13.58 1.89
CA LYS A 151 11.46 14.80 2.48
C LYS A 151 10.79 15.28 3.76
N LEU A 152 9.50 15.04 3.93
CA LEU A 152 8.73 15.56 5.06
C LEU A 152 8.24 14.49 6.04
N LEU A 153 7.98 13.28 5.57
CA LEU A 153 7.31 12.25 6.36
C LEU A 153 8.17 11.01 6.61
N ASP A 154 9.37 10.94 6.01
CA ASP A 154 10.21 9.73 6.04
C ASP A 154 9.40 8.49 5.61
N ALA A 155 8.58 8.66 4.57
CA ALA A 155 7.61 7.68 4.09
C ALA A 155 7.88 7.23 2.65
N GLY A 156 9.13 7.32 2.20
CA GLY A 156 9.59 6.86 0.90
C GLY A 156 9.82 5.35 0.83
N LEU A 157 10.29 4.92 -0.34
CA LEU A 157 10.68 3.53 -0.56
C LEU A 157 11.91 3.20 0.32
N PRO A 158 11.84 2.19 1.22
CA PRO A 158 12.97 1.82 2.07
C PRO A 158 14.20 1.42 1.26
N SER A 159 15.38 1.83 1.75
CA SER A 159 16.66 1.62 1.05
C SER A 159 17.58 0.58 1.72
N ASP A 160 17.11 -0.04 2.82
CA ASP A 160 17.88 -1.04 3.55
C ASP A 160 17.93 -2.40 2.82
N GLU A 161 19.02 -3.16 3.03
CA GLU A 161 19.21 -4.46 2.40
C GLU A 161 18.17 -5.51 2.80
N ASP A 162 17.63 -5.42 4.00
CA ASP A 162 16.59 -6.34 4.47
C ASP A 162 15.31 -6.17 3.66
N PHE A 163 14.94 -4.93 3.34
CA PHE A 163 13.78 -4.64 2.50
C PHE A 163 13.99 -5.10 1.06
N LEU A 164 15.18 -4.89 0.49
CA LEU A 164 15.53 -5.38 -0.84
C LEU A 164 15.47 -6.93 -0.88
N THR A 165 16.06 -7.60 0.09
CA THR A 165 16.06 -9.07 0.18
C THR A 165 14.63 -9.62 0.27
N LYS A 166 13.78 -9.05 1.12
CA LYS A 166 12.37 -9.40 1.23
C LYS A 166 11.61 -9.15 -0.07
N SER A 167 11.92 -8.08 -0.78
CA SER A 167 11.30 -7.76 -2.08
C SER A 167 11.66 -8.78 -3.15
N ILE A 168 12.90 -9.26 -3.17
CA ILE A 168 13.35 -10.34 -4.07
C ILE A 168 12.64 -11.66 -3.72
N GLU A 169 12.49 -11.97 -2.43
CA GLU A 169 11.74 -13.15 -1.98
C GLU A 169 10.26 -13.07 -2.38
N LEU A 170 9.61 -11.93 -2.19
CA LEU A 170 8.23 -11.70 -2.65
C LEU A 170 8.10 -11.92 -4.16
N ALA A 171 9.02 -11.36 -4.95
CA ALA A 171 9.02 -11.51 -6.40
C ALA A 171 9.26 -12.96 -6.83
N SER A 172 10.14 -13.70 -6.14
CA SER A 172 10.39 -15.13 -6.39
C SER A 172 9.15 -16.00 -6.19
N ASN A 173 8.25 -15.57 -5.31
CA ASN A 173 6.97 -16.22 -5.03
C ASN A 173 5.80 -15.60 -5.80
N ASP A 174 6.06 -14.77 -6.82
CA ASP A 174 5.07 -14.02 -7.60
C ASP A 174 4.13 -13.13 -6.73
N ASN A 175 4.64 -12.67 -5.59
CA ASN A 175 3.94 -11.84 -4.60
C ASN A 175 4.39 -10.38 -4.62
N LEU A 176 4.86 -9.88 -5.77
CA LEU A 176 5.21 -8.48 -5.97
C LEU A 176 4.83 -8.02 -7.37
N ARG A 177 4.31 -6.80 -7.45
CA ARG A 177 4.17 -6.03 -8.68
C ARG A 177 4.80 -4.67 -8.46
N ALA A 178 5.75 -4.32 -9.32
CA ALA A 178 6.36 -3.01 -9.30
C ALA A 178 6.37 -2.43 -10.72
N TYR A 179 6.23 -1.12 -10.81
CA TYR A 179 6.06 -0.43 -12.09
C TYR A 179 6.85 0.87 -12.10
N ILE A 180 7.39 1.22 -13.26
CA ILE A 180 7.99 2.54 -13.51
C ILE A 180 7.42 3.11 -14.79
N LEU A 181 7.05 4.38 -14.75
CA LEU A 181 6.71 5.19 -15.90
C LEU A 181 7.91 6.02 -16.29
N PHE A 182 8.35 5.86 -17.54
CA PHE A 182 9.37 6.73 -18.15
C PHE A 182 8.71 7.70 -19.11
N ILE A 183 9.23 8.91 -19.14
CA ILE A 183 8.88 9.96 -20.12
C ILE A 183 10.20 10.45 -20.71
N GLU A 184 10.36 10.35 -22.03
CA GLU A 184 11.61 10.66 -22.72
C GLU A 184 12.84 9.94 -22.15
N GLY A 185 12.68 8.66 -21.80
CA GLY A 185 13.72 7.81 -21.22
C GLY A 185 14.08 8.11 -19.77
N LYS A 186 13.45 9.12 -19.12
CA LYS A 186 13.67 9.46 -17.71
C LYS A 186 12.56 8.90 -16.83
N ALA A 187 12.92 8.35 -15.69
CA ALA A 187 11.95 7.83 -14.73
C ALA A 187 11.11 8.98 -14.14
N ALA A 188 9.80 8.96 -14.43
CA ALA A 188 8.86 10.00 -14.01
C ALA A 188 8.04 9.61 -12.78
N ALA A 189 7.71 8.33 -12.61
CA ALA A 189 7.00 7.83 -11.45
C ALA A 189 7.29 6.34 -11.23
N TYR A 190 7.18 5.89 -9.98
CA TYR A 190 7.25 4.47 -9.60
C TYR A 190 6.07 4.08 -8.72
N LEU A 191 5.73 2.79 -8.74
CA LEU A 191 4.71 2.17 -7.89
C LEU A 191 5.21 0.80 -7.44
N TYR A 192 5.07 0.50 -6.14
CA TYR A 192 5.47 -0.76 -5.53
C TYR A 192 4.29 -1.37 -4.76
N CYS A 193 3.86 -2.58 -5.16
CA CYS A 193 2.68 -3.26 -4.67
C CYS A 193 3.01 -4.71 -4.27
N PRO A 194 3.32 -5.00 -2.99
CA PRO A 194 3.41 -6.37 -2.53
C PRO A 194 2.02 -7.03 -2.51
N VAL A 195 2.01 -8.36 -2.67
CA VAL A 195 0.79 -9.17 -2.66
C VAL A 195 0.74 -9.99 -1.38
N LYS A 196 -0.41 -9.99 -0.72
CA LYS A 196 -0.69 -10.85 0.43
C LYS A 196 -2.07 -11.48 0.26
N ASN A 197 -2.12 -12.80 0.19
CA ASN A 197 -3.38 -13.57 0.07
C ASN A 197 -4.25 -13.11 -1.11
N GLY A 198 -3.66 -12.85 -2.28
CA GLY A 198 -4.37 -12.37 -3.46
C GLY A 198 -4.82 -10.91 -3.41
N VAL A 199 -4.42 -10.16 -2.38
CA VAL A 199 -4.64 -8.72 -2.26
C VAL A 199 -3.36 -7.98 -2.59
N LEU A 200 -3.41 -7.07 -3.56
CA LEU A 200 -2.34 -6.13 -3.87
C LEU A 200 -2.40 -4.95 -2.89
N LEU A 201 -1.31 -4.67 -2.22
CA LEU A 201 -1.19 -3.53 -1.30
C LEU A 201 -0.54 -2.35 -2.02
N TYR A 202 -1.21 -1.21 -2.07
CA TYR A 202 -0.65 0.05 -2.56
C TYR A 202 0.31 0.60 -1.50
N SER A 203 1.59 0.18 -1.56
CA SER A 203 2.51 0.50 -0.48
C SER A 203 3.34 1.75 -0.72
N TYR A 204 3.93 1.89 -1.90
CA TYR A 204 4.77 3.04 -2.22
C TYR A 204 4.50 3.53 -3.63
N LEU A 205 4.15 4.80 -3.75
CA LEU A 205 4.11 5.52 -5.02
C LEU A 205 4.88 6.83 -4.88
N GLY A 206 5.73 7.10 -5.84
CA GLY A 206 6.42 8.38 -5.93
C GLY A 206 6.51 8.87 -7.37
N TYR A 207 6.69 10.17 -7.54
CA TYR A 207 6.90 10.77 -8.86
C TYR A 207 7.91 11.92 -8.78
N HIS A 208 8.64 12.10 -9.86
CA HIS A 208 9.60 13.19 -9.98
C HIS A 208 8.88 14.55 -10.01
N PRO A 209 9.28 15.55 -9.22
CA PRO A 209 8.60 16.85 -9.14
C PRO A 209 8.42 17.55 -10.49
N ASP A 210 9.38 17.43 -11.40
CA ASP A 210 9.31 18.04 -12.72
C ASP A 210 8.15 17.53 -13.56
N TYR A 211 7.66 16.31 -13.28
CA TYR A 211 6.51 15.70 -13.97
C TYR A 211 5.18 15.87 -13.22
N ALA A 212 5.14 16.68 -12.14
CA ALA A 212 3.91 16.96 -11.39
C ALA A 212 2.79 17.53 -12.29
N GLN A 213 3.13 18.46 -13.19
CA GLN A 213 2.18 19.06 -14.15
C GLN A 213 1.60 18.07 -15.16
N MET A 214 2.27 16.93 -15.38
CA MET A 214 1.80 15.84 -16.22
C MET A 214 0.96 14.82 -15.45
N SER A 215 0.91 14.95 -14.11
CA SER A 215 0.25 13.98 -13.22
C SER A 215 0.80 12.55 -13.40
N ALA A 216 2.13 12.42 -13.50
CA ALA A 216 2.82 11.15 -13.80
C ALA A 216 2.40 10.00 -12.84
N GLY A 217 2.24 10.27 -11.55
CA GLY A 217 1.74 9.27 -10.59
C GLY A 217 0.32 8.77 -10.91
N THR A 218 -0.61 9.67 -11.30
CA THR A 218 -1.97 9.27 -11.72
C THR A 218 -1.94 8.42 -13.00
N VAL A 219 -1.10 8.81 -13.97
CA VAL A 219 -0.95 8.06 -15.23
C VAL A 219 -0.37 6.68 -14.96
N LEU A 220 0.70 6.60 -14.16
CA LEU A 220 1.29 5.32 -13.76
C LEU A 220 0.27 4.42 -13.07
N GLN A 221 -0.44 4.93 -12.06
CA GLN A 221 -1.45 4.17 -11.34
C GLN A 221 -2.56 3.63 -12.25
N TRP A 222 -3.01 4.44 -13.22
CA TRP A 222 -4.04 3.99 -14.17
C TRP A 222 -3.55 2.87 -15.08
N LEU A 223 -2.33 2.99 -15.64
CA LEU A 223 -1.73 1.96 -16.48
C LEU A 223 -1.46 0.68 -15.69
N ALA A 224 -0.99 0.81 -14.45
CA ALA A 224 -0.78 -0.33 -13.56
C ALA A 224 -2.11 -1.04 -13.24
N LEU A 225 -3.19 -0.30 -12.96
CA LEU A 225 -4.52 -0.91 -12.74
C LEU A 225 -5.02 -1.66 -13.97
N GLU A 226 -4.89 -1.08 -15.17
CA GLU A 226 -5.26 -1.77 -16.42
C GLU A 226 -4.48 -3.09 -16.57
N ARG A 227 -3.18 -3.08 -16.27
CA ARG A 227 -2.34 -4.27 -16.30
C ARG A 227 -2.74 -5.30 -15.24
N ILE A 228 -3.01 -4.85 -14.01
CA ILE A 228 -3.43 -5.70 -12.88
C ILE A 228 -4.77 -6.37 -13.16
N PHE A 229 -5.75 -5.64 -13.70
CA PHE A 229 -7.03 -6.23 -14.10
C PHE A 229 -6.87 -7.30 -15.20
N ALA A 230 -5.95 -7.09 -16.13
CA ALA A 230 -5.68 -8.04 -17.20
C ALA A 230 -5.01 -9.36 -16.73
N GLU A 231 -4.41 -9.37 -15.53
CA GLU A 231 -3.84 -10.59 -14.95
C GLU A 231 -4.91 -11.54 -14.41
N GLU A 232 -6.11 -11.07 -14.09
CA GLU A 232 -7.23 -11.84 -13.51
C GLU A 232 -6.83 -12.72 -12.32
N LYS A 233 -5.81 -12.30 -11.59
CA LYS A 233 -5.15 -13.10 -10.54
C LYS A 233 -5.51 -12.64 -9.12
N PHE A 234 -5.86 -11.38 -8.97
CA PHE A 234 -6.00 -10.73 -7.68
C PHE A 234 -7.47 -10.41 -7.37
N SER A 235 -7.82 -10.44 -6.09
CA SER A 235 -9.17 -10.13 -5.63
C SER A 235 -9.38 -8.64 -5.37
N LEU A 236 -8.37 -7.99 -4.79
CA LEU A 236 -8.44 -6.58 -4.40
C LEU A 236 -7.13 -5.84 -4.69
N PHE A 237 -7.28 -4.54 -4.97
CA PHE A 237 -6.20 -3.57 -4.88
C PHE A 237 -6.50 -2.63 -3.71
N ASP A 238 -5.69 -2.71 -2.66
CA ASP A 238 -5.95 -2.11 -1.35
C ASP A 238 -5.09 -0.87 -1.13
N PHE A 239 -5.72 0.28 -0.94
CA PHE A 239 -5.07 1.56 -0.61
C PHE A 239 -4.87 1.73 0.91
N THR A 240 -5.37 0.78 1.72
CA THR A 240 -5.35 0.85 3.18
C THR A 240 -6.10 2.08 3.73
N GLU A 241 -5.38 3.03 4.30
CA GLU A 241 -5.96 4.26 4.84
C GLU A 241 -6.36 5.20 3.71
N GLY A 242 -7.67 5.50 3.60
CA GLY A 242 -8.19 6.57 2.75
C GLY A 242 -8.41 7.83 3.58
N GLU A 243 -8.09 9.00 3.01
CA GLU A 243 -8.43 10.31 3.57
C GLU A 243 -9.93 10.62 3.46
#